data_35d58cf33a6f7e7a7aa49306f5da3c75
#
_entry.id   35d58cf33a6f7e7a7aa49306f5da3c75
#
_cell.length_a   1.000
_cell.length_b   1.000
_cell.length_c   1.000
_cell.angle_alpha   90.00
_cell.angle_beta   90.00
_cell.angle_gamma   90.00
#
_symmetry.space_group_name_H-M   'P 1'
#
loop_
_entity.id
_entity.type
_entity.pdbx_description
1 polymer ?
#
loop_
_entity_poly.entity_id
_entity_poly.type
_entity_poly.pdbx_seq_one_letter_code
_entity_poly.pdbx_strand_id
1 'polypeptide(L)'
;MRITKSKSRKTLKESQIEALNLSSLADLIYAYGNDLRVLHLNVSGAGFRSVHEALNELYDDVFEAYDAVAELAIARGEKVKNPSTVVSIIKPLEARAFSCEEAIAIAREEGLEVFDAVCSIEGYDKAVQPVLDDIIVNLDKTLNYIFSRWSVADGNEETGEIFDFEGILDEPTEEY
;
A
#
# COMPACT_ATOMS: atom_id res chain seq x y z
N MET A 1 -9.86 0.43 28.09
CA MET A 1 -9.09 1.50 27.43
C MET A 1 -9.89 1.98 26.20
N ARG A 2 -10.30 3.24 26.13
CA ARG A 2 -11.11 3.73 25.00
C ARG A 2 -10.17 4.02 23.84
N ILE A 3 -10.27 3.22 22.78
CA ILE A 3 -9.64 3.51 21.49
C ILE A 3 -10.30 4.77 20.96
N THR A 4 -9.59 5.88 20.99
CA THR A 4 -10.02 7.10 20.32
C THR A 4 -9.98 6.81 18.81
N LYS A 5 -11.15 6.72 18.18
CA LYS A 5 -11.27 6.66 16.72
C LYS A 5 -10.42 7.79 16.14
N SER A 6 -9.36 7.42 15.43
CA SER A 6 -8.65 8.33 14.55
C SER A 6 -9.70 9.02 13.69
N LYS A 7 -9.64 10.35 13.61
CA LYS A 7 -10.49 11.09 12.68
C LYS A 7 -10.07 10.64 11.28
N SER A 8 -10.91 9.80 10.66
CA SER A 8 -10.81 9.44 9.25
C SER A 8 -10.42 10.69 8.46
N ARG A 9 -9.29 10.65 7.76
CA ARG A 9 -8.99 11.58 6.68
C ARG A 9 -10.27 11.67 5.84
N LYS A 10 -10.66 12.87 5.48
CA LYS A 10 -11.84 13.09 4.63
C LYS A 10 -11.74 12.15 3.43
N THR A 11 -12.52 11.08 3.45
CA THR A 11 -12.87 10.30 2.26
C THR A 11 -13.13 11.29 1.14
N LEU A 12 -12.48 11.09 0.00
CA LEU A 12 -12.79 11.81 -1.21
C LEU A 12 -14.31 11.82 -1.35
N LYS A 13 -14.92 12.99 -1.23
CA LYS A 13 -16.38 13.11 -1.28
C LYS A 13 -16.85 12.45 -2.56
N GLU A 14 -17.92 11.66 -2.51
CA GLU A 14 -18.62 11.06 -3.67
C GLU A 14 -18.82 12.02 -4.85
N SER A 15 -18.74 13.34 -4.63
CA SER A 15 -18.81 14.39 -5.66
C SER A 15 -17.47 14.63 -6.41
N GLN A 16 -16.37 13.92 -6.10
CA GLN A 16 -15.07 13.99 -6.76
C GLN A 16 -14.69 12.70 -7.49
N ILE A 17 -15.59 11.75 -7.57
CA ILE A 17 -15.52 10.60 -8.50
C ILE A 17 -16.04 11.09 -9.87
N GLU A 18 -15.56 12.22 -10.38
CA GLU A 18 -15.39 12.41 -11.81
C GLU A 18 -14.43 11.34 -12.27
N ALA A 19 -14.78 10.59 -13.32
CA ALA A 19 -14.09 9.39 -13.79
C ALA A 19 -12.59 9.42 -13.51
N LEU A 20 -12.14 8.61 -12.55
CA LEU A 20 -10.74 8.55 -12.14
C LEU A 20 -9.93 8.19 -13.39
N ASN A 21 -8.99 9.03 -13.79
CA ASN A 21 -8.09 8.77 -14.91
C ASN A 21 -6.74 8.24 -14.40
N LEU A 22 -5.91 7.74 -15.31
CA LEU A 22 -4.60 7.17 -14.94
C LEU A 22 -3.70 8.18 -14.23
N SER A 23 -3.72 9.46 -14.62
CA SER A 23 -2.95 10.49 -13.95
C SER A 23 -3.39 10.70 -12.49
N SER A 24 -4.70 10.68 -12.22
CA SER A 24 -5.23 10.80 -10.86
C SER A 24 -4.97 9.55 -10.03
N LEU A 25 -5.01 8.37 -10.65
CA LEU A 25 -4.62 7.12 -10.01
C LEU A 25 -3.12 7.14 -9.65
N ALA A 26 -2.25 7.58 -10.55
CA ALA A 26 -0.82 7.73 -10.25
C ALA A 26 -0.58 8.68 -9.06
N ASP A 27 -1.30 9.80 -8.98
CA ASP A 27 -1.21 10.72 -7.83
C ASP A 27 -1.57 10.02 -6.51
N LEU A 28 -2.63 9.19 -6.51
CA LEU A 28 -3.08 8.47 -5.32
C LEU A 28 -2.08 7.39 -4.90
N ILE A 29 -1.57 6.61 -5.85
CA ILE A 29 -0.54 5.58 -5.60
C ILE A 29 0.73 6.24 -5.05
N TYR A 30 1.15 7.38 -5.62
CA TYR A 30 2.31 8.14 -5.13
C TYR A 30 2.12 8.62 -3.68
N ALA A 31 0.94 9.15 -3.36
CA ALA A 31 0.64 9.60 -2.00
C ALA A 31 0.70 8.45 -0.99
N TYR A 32 0.11 7.31 -1.34
CA TYR A 32 0.16 6.11 -0.51
C TYR A 32 1.59 5.61 -0.30
N GLY A 33 2.42 5.55 -1.35
CA GLY A 33 3.84 5.20 -1.23
C GLY A 33 4.61 6.10 -0.26
N ASN A 34 4.32 7.42 -0.24
CA ASN A 34 4.92 8.32 0.74
C ASN A 34 4.46 8.03 2.17
N ASP A 35 3.19 7.69 2.38
CA ASP A 35 2.66 7.35 3.70
C ASP A 35 3.25 6.01 4.20
N LEU A 36 3.40 5.01 3.32
CA LEU A 36 4.13 3.77 3.62
C LEU A 36 5.58 4.04 4.04
N ARG A 37 6.27 4.95 3.37
CA ARG A 37 7.62 5.35 3.75
C ARG A 37 7.68 5.98 5.14
N VAL A 38 6.70 6.80 5.49
CA VAL A 38 6.60 7.38 6.85
C VAL A 38 6.38 6.27 7.88
N LEU A 39 5.50 5.31 7.62
CA LEU A 39 5.25 4.17 8.48
C LEU A 39 6.50 3.29 8.64
N HIS A 40 7.11 2.89 7.53
CA HIS A 40 8.33 2.07 7.49
C HIS A 40 9.47 2.64 8.33
N LEU A 41 9.71 3.94 8.23
CA LEU A 41 10.81 4.59 8.94
C LEU A 41 10.52 4.86 10.43
N ASN A 42 9.24 4.88 10.83
CA ASN A 42 8.84 5.31 12.17
C ASN A 42 8.12 4.22 12.97
N VAL A 43 7.98 3.01 12.43
CA VAL A 43 7.42 1.87 13.16
C VAL A 43 8.39 1.39 14.24
N SER A 44 7.86 0.94 15.38
CA SER A 44 8.65 0.47 16.52
C SER A 44 7.84 -0.49 17.41
N GLY A 45 8.55 -1.21 18.29
CA GLY A 45 7.93 -2.08 19.30
C GLY A 45 8.02 -3.57 18.96
N ALA A 46 7.19 -4.37 19.62
CA ALA A 46 7.17 -5.81 19.40
C ALA A 46 6.78 -6.13 17.94
N GLY A 47 7.50 -7.06 17.30
CA GLY A 47 7.30 -7.38 15.89
C GLY A 47 7.91 -6.38 14.90
N PHE A 48 8.74 -5.42 15.38
CA PHE A 48 9.34 -4.37 14.54
C PHE A 48 9.94 -4.91 13.26
N ARG A 49 10.80 -5.94 13.34
CA ARG A 49 11.56 -6.43 12.17
C ARG A 49 10.62 -6.89 11.06
N SER A 50 9.68 -7.77 11.37
CA SER A 50 8.76 -8.31 10.35
C SER A 50 7.82 -7.25 9.78
N VAL A 51 7.34 -6.30 10.60
CA VAL A 51 6.50 -5.20 10.11
C VAL A 51 7.30 -4.22 9.27
N HIS A 52 8.52 -3.88 9.68
CA HIS A 52 9.41 -3.01 8.94
C HIS A 52 9.75 -3.60 7.55
N GLU A 53 10.07 -4.89 7.48
CA GLU A 53 10.34 -5.61 6.23
C GLU A 53 9.08 -5.65 5.33
N ALA A 54 7.92 -6.02 5.87
CA ALA A 54 6.67 -6.05 5.10
C ALA A 54 6.23 -4.67 4.58
N LEU A 55 6.45 -3.60 5.36
CA LEU A 55 6.20 -2.23 4.91
C LEU A 55 7.18 -1.79 3.83
N ASN A 56 8.45 -2.26 3.89
CA ASN A 56 9.44 -1.98 2.86
C ASN A 56 9.07 -2.64 1.53
N GLU A 57 8.71 -3.92 1.55
CA GLU A 57 8.28 -4.64 0.35
C GLU A 57 7.06 -3.96 -0.30
N LEU A 58 6.03 -3.66 0.50
CA LEU A 58 4.86 -2.96 -0.01
C LEU A 58 5.18 -1.56 -0.55
N TYR A 59 6.10 -0.84 0.10
CA TYR A 59 6.58 0.46 -0.38
C TYR A 59 7.24 0.36 -1.76
N ASP A 60 8.10 -0.62 -1.96
CA ASP A 60 8.79 -0.84 -3.23
C ASP A 60 7.78 -1.21 -4.34
N ASP A 61 6.87 -2.16 -4.08
CA ASP A 61 5.79 -2.56 -5.01
C ASP A 61 4.89 -1.37 -5.41
N VAL A 62 4.55 -0.50 -4.45
CA VAL A 62 3.70 0.68 -4.69
C VAL A 62 4.41 1.71 -5.56
N PHE A 63 5.72 1.92 -5.42
CA PHE A 63 6.45 2.82 -6.30
C PHE A 63 6.66 2.25 -7.71
N GLU A 64 6.85 0.95 -7.86
CA GLU A 64 6.84 0.29 -9.17
C GLU A 64 5.46 0.44 -9.84
N ALA A 65 4.37 0.27 -9.09
CA ALA A 65 3.01 0.51 -9.59
C ALA A 65 2.78 1.98 -10.00
N TYR A 66 3.31 2.93 -9.22
CA TYR A 66 3.26 4.36 -9.59
C TYR A 66 3.92 4.62 -10.93
N ASP A 67 5.15 4.14 -11.12
CA ASP A 67 5.89 4.35 -12.36
C ASP A 67 5.15 3.73 -13.55
N ALA A 68 4.65 2.50 -13.42
CA ALA A 68 3.91 1.83 -14.47
C ALA A 68 2.63 2.59 -14.86
N VAL A 69 1.84 3.06 -13.89
CA VAL A 69 0.61 3.84 -14.15
C VAL A 69 0.93 5.22 -14.71
N ALA A 70 1.98 5.89 -14.23
CA ALA A 70 2.40 7.19 -14.72
C ALA A 70 2.87 7.12 -16.18
N GLU A 71 3.63 6.10 -16.57
CA GLU A 71 4.04 5.86 -17.95
C GLU A 71 2.84 5.59 -18.86
N LEU A 72 1.87 4.81 -18.41
CA LEU A 72 0.62 4.56 -19.14
C LEU A 72 -0.20 5.85 -19.33
N ALA A 73 -0.28 6.71 -18.31
CA ALA A 73 -0.94 8.01 -18.40
C ALA A 73 -0.28 8.91 -19.46
N ILE A 74 1.05 9.02 -19.42
CA ILE A 74 1.83 9.81 -20.37
C ILE A 74 1.65 9.28 -21.80
N ALA A 75 1.70 7.95 -21.99
CA ALA A 75 1.52 7.32 -23.30
C ALA A 75 0.14 7.61 -23.91
N ARG A 76 -0.85 8.00 -23.09
CA ARG A 76 -2.21 8.36 -23.49
C ARG A 76 -2.45 9.87 -23.54
N GLY A 77 -1.39 10.66 -23.40
CA GLY A 77 -1.45 12.12 -23.48
C GLY A 77 -1.95 12.79 -22.19
N GLU A 78 -2.09 12.05 -21.11
CA GLU A 78 -2.37 12.62 -19.79
C GLU A 78 -1.13 13.28 -19.20
N LYS A 79 -1.31 14.21 -18.27
CA LYS A 79 -0.21 14.90 -17.60
C LYS A 79 -0.07 14.41 -16.16
N VAL A 80 1.01 13.73 -15.87
CA VAL A 80 1.37 13.35 -14.50
C VAL A 80 1.89 14.59 -13.75
N LYS A 81 1.41 14.77 -12.52
CA LYS A 81 1.80 15.90 -11.68
C LYS A 81 3.21 15.72 -11.12
N ASN A 82 3.86 16.83 -10.85
CA ASN A 82 5.10 16.82 -10.09
C ASN A 82 4.84 16.31 -8.65
N PRO A 83 5.72 15.47 -8.08
CA PRO A 83 5.59 14.96 -6.72
C PRO A 83 5.28 16.02 -5.66
N SER A 84 5.93 17.19 -5.73
CA SER A 84 5.65 18.29 -4.80
C SER A 84 4.22 18.84 -4.93
N THR A 85 3.64 18.78 -6.11
CA THR A 85 2.24 19.15 -6.33
C THR A 85 1.29 18.13 -5.74
N VAL A 86 1.59 16.83 -5.91
CA VAL A 86 0.78 15.75 -5.31
C VAL A 86 0.73 15.90 -3.79
N VAL A 87 1.89 16.05 -3.14
CA VAL A 87 2.00 16.24 -1.68
C VAL A 87 1.28 17.50 -1.20
N SER A 88 1.18 18.55 -2.02
CA SER A 88 0.42 19.75 -1.66
C SER A 88 -1.10 19.55 -1.70
N ILE A 89 -1.58 18.62 -2.52
CA ILE A 89 -3.00 18.31 -2.71
C ILE A 89 -3.44 17.21 -1.75
N ILE A 90 -2.68 16.11 -1.72
CA ILE A 90 -2.92 14.96 -0.84
C ILE A 90 -1.91 15.08 0.32
N LYS A 91 -2.41 15.55 1.45
CA LYS A 91 -1.56 15.80 2.61
C LYS A 91 -0.96 14.50 3.13
N PRO A 92 0.38 14.37 3.23
CA PRO A 92 1.02 13.14 3.70
C PRO A 92 0.71 12.86 5.17
N LEU A 93 0.91 11.60 5.56
CA LEU A 93 0.86 11.18 6.95
C LEU A 93 1.89 11.96 7.77
N GLU A 94 1.49 12.44 8.95
CA GLU A 94 2.41 13.14 9.84
C GLU A 94 3.41 12.17 10.47
N ALA A 95 4.70 12.48 10.35
CA ALA A 95 5.76 11.65 10.90
C ALA A 95 5.74 11.68 12.45
N ARG A 96 5.56 10.51 13.04
CA ARG A 96 5.60 10.25 14.48
C ARG A 96 5.94 8.78 14.72
N ALA A 97 6.20 8.39 15.96
CA ALA A 97 6.33 6.98 16.28
C ALA A 97 4.99 6.25 16.13
N PHE A 98 5.02 5.06 15.52
CA PHE A 98 3.89 4.16 15.35
C PHE A 98 4.20 2.81 16.01
N SER A 99 3.20 2.21 16.66
CA SER A 99 3.29 0.79 17.00
C SER A 99 3.14 -0.07 15.74
N CYS A 100 3.60 -1.31 15.80
CA CYS A 100 3.45 -2.24 14.68
C CYS A 100 1.97 -2.43 14.28
N GLU A 101 1.08 -2.59 15.26
CA GLU A 101 -0.37 -2.72 15.04
C GLU A 101 -0.95 -1.48 14.35
N GLU A 102 -0.58 -0.29 14.81
CA GLU A 102 -1.05 0.96 14.23
C GLU A 102 -0.53 1.15 12.80
N ALA A 103 0.74 0.83 12.55
CA ALA A 103 1.34 0.95 11.22
C ALA A 103 0.67 0.03 10.20
N ILE A 104 0.42 -1.23 10.56
CA ILE A 104 -0.30 -2.19 9.71
C ILE A 104 -1.74 -1.75 9.47
N ALA A 105 -2.43 -1.26 10.51
CA ALA A 105 -3.82 -0.81 10.36
C ALA A 105 -3.93 0.38 9.38
N ILE A 106 -3.04 1.37 9.49
CA ILE A 106 -3.01 2.53 8.60
C ILE A 106 -2.64 2.10 7.18
N ALA A 107 -1.55 1.32 7.02
CA ALA A 107 -1.12 0.84 5.70
C ALA A 107 -2.22 0.07 4.99
N ARG A 108 -2.97 -0.76 5.74
CA ARG A 108 -4.09 -1.52 5.19
C ARG A 108 -5.28 -0.63 4.83
N GLU A 109 -5.69 0.31 5.69
CA GLU A 109 -6.82 1.22 5.42
C GLU A 109 -6.57 2.06 4.17
N GLU A 110 -5.41 2.73 4.09
CA GLU A 110 -5.05 3.56 2.94
C GLU A 110 -4.82 2.72 1.66
N GLY A 111 -4.22 1.53 1.79
CA GLY A 111 -4.03 0.62 0.68
C GLY A 111 -5.34 0.11 0.07
N LEU A 112 -6.38 -0.12 0.88
CA LEU A 112 -7.71 -0.49 0.38
C LEU A 112 -8.36 0.65 -0.40
N GLU A 113 -8.12 1.92 -0.05
CA GLU A 113 -8.57 3.06 -0.87
C GLU A 113 -7.90 3.05 -2.26
N VAL A 114 -6.60 2.74 -2.32
CA VAL A 114 -5.88 2.59 -3.61
C VAL A 114 -6.43 1.39 -4.39
N PHE A 115 -6.64 0.26 -3.74
CA PHE A 115 -7.22 -0.94 -4.35
C PHE A 115 -8.58 -0.65 -5.00
N ASP A 116 -9.48 0.00 -4.27
CA ASP A 116 -10.81 0.39 -4.76
C ASP A 116 -10.70 1.37 -5.95
N ALA A 117 -9.74 2.30 -5.88
CA ALA A 117 -9.46 3.25 -6.96
C ALA A 117 -8.99 2.52 -8.23
N VAL A 118 -8.05 1.57 -8.12
CA VAL A 118 -7.59 0.76 -9.26
C VAL A 118 -8.75 -0.03 -9.87
N CYS A 119 -9.57 -0.67 -9.05
CA CYS A 119 -10.75 -1.43 -9.49
C CYS A 119 -11.80 -0.55 -10.18
N SER A 120 -11.84 0.75 -9.89
CA SER A 120 -12.82 1.68 -10.47
C SER A 120 -12.41 2.27 -11.82
N ILE A 121 -11.17 2.03 -12.26
CA ILE A 121 -10.67 2.53 -13.55
C ILE A 121 -11.36 1.78 -14.69
N GLU A 122 -12.03 2.53 -15.56
CA GLU A 122 -12.75 2.00 -16.73
C GLU A 122 -12.40 2.76 -18.01
N GLY A 123 -12.72 2.17 -19.15
CA GLY A 123 -12.67 2.86 -20.47
C GLY A 123 -11.30 2.87 -21.13
N TYR A 124 -10.31 2.14 -20.62
CA TYR A 124 -9.00 2.02 -21.22
C TYR A 124 -8.87 0.79 -22.12
N ASP A 125 -7.86 0.82 -22.99
CA ASP A 125 -7.58 -0.28 -23.92
C ASP A 125 -6.97 -1.51 -23.19
N LYS A 126 -6.90 -2.63 -23.95
CA LYS A 126 -6.39 -3.91 -23.41
C LYS A 126 -4.92 -3.87 -22.97
N ALA A 127 -4.15 -2.83 -23.30
CA ALA A 127 -2.76 -2.72 -22.86
C ALA A 127 -2.65 -2.15 -21.44
N VAL A 128 -3.68 -1.48 -20.93
CA VAL A 128 -3.74 -0.99 -19.55
C VAL A 128 -4.13 -2.08 -18.58
N GLN A 129 -5.11 -2.91 -18.97
CA GLN A 129 -5.71 -3.88 -18.07
C GLN A 129 -4.71 -4.82 -17.38
N PRO A 130 -3.68 -5.39 -18.04
CA PRO A 130 -2.72 -6.25 -17.36
C PRO A 130 -1.95 -5.55 -16.24
N VAL A 131 -1.61 -4.26 -16.42
CA VAL A 131 -0.91 -3.49 -15.38
C VAL A 131 -1.84 -3.25 -14.17
N LEU A 132 -3.10 -2.93 -14.41
CA LEU A 132 -4.07 -2.76 -13.32
C LEU A 132 -4.34 -4.09 -12.61
N ASP A 133 -4.44 -5.19 -13.34
CA ASP A 133 -4.64 -6.53 -12.78
C ASP A 133 -3.46 -6.94 -11.88
N ASP A 134 -2.22 -6.68 -12.28
CA ASP A 134 -1.03 -6.96 -11.49
C ASP A 134 -1.04 -6.15 -10.18
N ILE A 135 -1.39 -4.86 -10.24
CA ILE A 135 -1.51 -4.01 -9.05
C ILE A 135 -2.60 -4.55 -8.11
N ILE A 136 -3.76 -4.92 -8.64
CA ILE A 136 -4.87 -5.50 -7.86
C ILE A 136 -4.41 -6.77 -7.14
N VAL A 137 -3.75 -7.70 -7.85
CA VAL A 137 -3.28 -8.96 -7.26
C VAL A 137 -2.26 -8.73 -6.15
N ASN A 138 -1.30 -7.84 -6.35
CA ASN A 138 -0.27 -7.53 -5.37
C ASN A 138 -0.86 -6.86 -4.12
N LEU A 139 -1.74 -5.87 -4.30
CA LEU A 139 -2.42 -5.23 -3.18
C LEU A 139 -3.33 -6.19 -2.43
N ASP A 140 -4.12 -7.02 -3.12
CA ASP A 140 -5.02 -8.00 -2.49
C ASP A 140 -4.23 -8.99 -1.62
N LYS A 141 -3.13 -9.53 -2.15
CA LYS A 141 -2.24 -10.43 -1.41
C LYS A 141 -1.72 -9.76 -0.13
N THR A 142 -1.21 -8.56 -0.22
CA THR A 142 -0.60 -7.90 0.94
C THR A 142 -1.64 -7.41 1.94
N LEU A 143 -2.69 -6.72 1.49
CA LEU A 143 -3.66 -6.09 2.38
C LEU A 143 -4.67 -7.08 2.95
N ASN A 144 -5.20 -8.01 2.12
CA ASN A 144 -6.27 -8.90 2.51
C ASN A 144 -5.79 -10.30 2.94
N TYR A 145 -4.59 -10.71 2.55
CA TYR A 145 -4.03 -11.98 3.00
C TYR A 145 -2.98 -11.81 4.10
N ILE A 146 -1.97 -10.94 3.92
CA ILE A 146 -0.87 -10.77 4.90
C ILE A 146 -1.33 -9.89 6.06
N PHE A 147 -1.64 -8.62 5.81
CA PHE A 147 -1.93 -7.65 6.87
C PHE A 147 -3.21 -7.95 7.65
N SER A 148 -4.23 -8.55 7.03
CA SER A 148 -5.46 -8.92 7.75
C SER A 148 -5.26 -10.04 8.77
N ARG A 149 -4.18 -10.81 8.66
CA ARG A 149 -3.83 -11.93 9.56
C ARG A 149 -2.71 -11.59 10.52
N TRP A 150 -2.09 -10.45 10.32
CA TRP A 150 -1.05 -10.02 11.23
C TRP A 150 -1.67 -9.65 12.58
N SER A 151 -1.16 -10.22 13.66
CA SER A 151 -1.52 -9.88 15.03
C SER A 151 -0.26 -9.80 15.87
N VAL A 152 -0.20 -8.83 16.77
CA VAL A 152 0.76 -8.92 17.87
C VAL A 152 0.27 -10.07 18.77
N ALA A 153 1.08 -11.10 18.95
CA ALA A 153 0.80 -12.12 19.95
C ALA A 153 0.72 -11.40 21.30
N ASP A 154 -0.47 -11.40 21.92
CA ASP A 154 -0.67 -10.84 23.24
C ASP A 154 0.35 -11.47 24.20
N GLY A 155 1.38 -10.69 24.55
CA GLY A 155 2.25 -10.74 25.72
C GLY A 155 2.54 -12.04 26.46
N ASN A 156 2.70 -13.18 25.80
CA ASN A 156 3.31 -14.35 26.37
C ASN A 156 4.76 -14.44 25.85
N GLU A 157 5.70 -14.03 26.68
CA GLU A 157 7.14 -13.99 26.43
C GLU A 157 7.80 -15.39 26.27
N GLU A 158 7.09 -16.44 25.92
CA GLU A 158 7.64 -17.81 25.92
C GLU A 158 7.54 -18.62 24.61
N THR A 159 7.04 -18.09 23.52
CA THR A 159 7.17 -18.80 22.23
C THR A 159 7.66 -17.87 21.15
N GLY A 160 8.98 -17.75 21.05
CA GLY A 160 9.64 -17.17 19.87
C GLY A 160 9.51 -18.11 18.68
N GLU A 161 8.33 -18.32 18.16
CA GLU A 161 8.16 -18.79 16.80
C GLU A 161 8.24 -17.58 15.88
N ILE A 162 9.48 -17.30 15.50
CA ILE A 162 9.78 -16.45 14.35
C ILE A 162 9.12 -17.15 13.16
N PHE A 163 8.16 -16.48 12.52
CA PHE A 163 7.74 -16.87 11.19
C PHE A 163 8.96 -16.70 10.27
N ASP A 164 9.66 -17.80 10.02
CA ASP A 164 10.81 -17.86 9.16
C ASP A 164 10.32 -17.85 7.71
N PHE A 165 10.37 -16.69 7.09
CA PHE A 165 10.02 -16.50 5.69
C PHE A 165 11.02 -17.18 4.73
N GLU A 166 12.20 -17.60 5.23
CA GLU A 166 13.21 -18.28 4.40
C GLU A 166 12.77 -19.70 3.97
N GLY A 167 11.73 -20.28 4.57
CA GLY A 167 11.28 -21.64 4.26
C GLY A 167 10.32 -21.79 3.07
N ILE A 168 9.86 -20.69 2.46
CA ILE A 168 8.81 -20.76 1.40
C ILE A 168 9.43 -20.72 -0.03
N LEU A 169 10.70 -20.37 -0.18
CA LEU A 169 11.32 -20.17 -1.49
C LEU A 169 12.26 -21.27 -1.97
N ASP A 170 12.51 -22.32 -1.18
CA ASP A 170 13.36 -23.44 -1.59
C ASP A 170 12.55 -24.75 -1.72
N GLU A 171 11.76 -24.89 -2.78
CA GLU A 171 11.47 -26.21 -3.35
C GLU A 171 12.45 -26.44 -4.51
N PRO A 172 13.28 -27.48 -4.43
CA PRO A 172 14.15 -27.84 -5.55
C PRO A 172 13.29 -28.37 -6.69
N THR A 173 13.43 -27.73 -7.87
CA THR A 173 12.95 -28.30 -9.15
C THR A 173 13.64 -29.62 -9.40
N GLU A 174 12.95 -30.73 -9.15
CA GLU A 174 13.39 -32.04 -9.64
C GLU A 174 13.32 -32.05 -11.18
N GLU A 175 14.48 -32.24 -11.80
CA GLU A 175 14.65 -32.50 -13.22
C GLU A 175 13.95 -33.82 -13.60
N TYR A 176 13.08 -33.73 -14.62
CA TYR A 176 12.72 -34.85 -15.48
C TYR A 176 13.02 -34.54 -16.94
#